data_5f691acfce7e14f2c389940917cc46fd
#
_entry.id   5f691acfce7e14f2c389940917cc46fd
#
_cell.length_a   1.000
_cell.length_b   1.000
_cell.length_c   1.000
_cell.angle_alpha   90.00
_cell.angle_beta   90.00
_cell.angle_gamma   90.00
#
_symmetry.space_group_name_H-M   'P 1'
#
loop_
_entity.id
_entity.type
_entity.pdbx_description
1 polymer ?
#
loop_
_entity_poly.entity_id
_entity_poly.type
_entity_poly.pdbx_seq_one_letter_code
_entity_poly.pdbx_strand_id
1 'polypeptide(L)'
;MKIIFLISAALLLTSGLSGCGFTIDPPTPPYFIPSSSQEEVIIDNSGFKNINDEEPFEIHTELQKAFLEYDGQYGKCPADLYPDGTAHLSDSLPITLTWNYELPEGKEVDHYSVIYGQKRDLSDGYRVDGNNEDTISFNNAFLGRNYYQLIATFTDGSTEEGPIRRLEVNSSYPRNLTIEGMTNCRDIGGRKLPDGRRIKQGLIYRTSGKNQNGSLTEKTKEEMVNHLGVKNEINLAGDSSSYNLKLEGTNLITACRMDTSSTGGFHHFSRNAEAVKNFFYFIANEENYPLFYHCKIGTDRTGLCTVLLHGLLGVSLNDIYQDYLFSNFGKIGEKRGIGTGDSHDMLKYIDDILTFSGVTFQDKVYNTLLALDVSKETLDTVRSNLIEETGITRSALPKNTIAGPAEFLTAEGVEITTDSSERNNPDNYFVLDSEDKSVSLTFDASEDFTGQVVAYLGNPDASTSKKIADAISVTIDGDNMPIRDVTYKDARMGKCTVNGSSRTNYFPVILGTYDLTKGNHTITMTGSNNTMNVGGIYIFDNAFAGGSNEVN
;
A
#
# COMPACT_ATOMS: atom_id res chain seq x y z
N MET A 1 -14.16 55.93 19.16
CA MET A 1 -13.72 55.58 20.52
C MET A 1 -13.05 54.20 20.38
N LYS A 2 -11.72 54.18 20.29
CA LYS A 2 -10.92 52.97 20.13
C LYS A 2 -10.57 52.44 21.51
N ILE A 3 -10.78 51.18 21.76
CA ILE A 3 -10.25 50.48 22.96
C ILE A 3 -9.23 49.45 22.46
N ILE A 4 -7.99 49.69 22.86
CA ILE A 4 -6.80 48.84 22.64
C ILE A 4 -6.69 47.98 23.91
N PHE A 5 -6.57 46.66 23.76
CA PHE A 5 -6.13 45.78 24.84
C PHE A 5 -4.66 45.37 24.60
N LEU A 6 -3.83 45.82 25.55
CA LEU A 6 -2.44 45.38 25.71
C LEU A 6 -2.43 44.03 26.46
N ILE A 7 -1.67 43.08 25.95
CA ILE A 7 -1.30 41.85 26.65
C ILE A 7 0.15 42.00 27.09
N SER A 8 0.37 42.03 28.41
CA SER A 8 1.70 42.07 29.02
C SER A 8 2.28 40.67 29.10
N ALA A 9 3.51 40.51 28.61
CA ALA A 9 4.33 39.32 28.82
C ALA A 9 5.02 39.45 30.18
N ALA A 10 4.90 38.45 31.02
CA ALA A 10 5.70 38.30 32.24
C ALA A 10 6.75 37.21 32.06
N LEU A 11 8.01 37.61 32.02
CA LEU A 11 9.16 36.75 32.08
C LEU A 11 9.44 36.42 33.58
N LEU A 12 9.49 35.13 33.92
CA LEU A 12 10.02 34.68 35.21
C LEU A 12 11.16 33.68 34.95
N LEU A 13 12.35 34.15 35.27
CA LEU A 13 13.55 33.33 35.51
C LEU A 13 13.45 32.68 36.89
N THR A 14 13.59 31.37 36.98
CA THR A 14 14.06 30.72 38.22
C THR A 14 15.07 29.61 37.89
N SER A 15 16.14 29.68 38.60
CA SER A 15 17.31 28.83 38.64
C SER A 15 17.05 27.42 39.18
N GLY A 16 17.77 26.48 38.62
CA GLY A 16 18.11 25.11 38.92
C GLY A 16 17.73 24.45 40.25
N LEU A 17 17.27 23.21 40.07
CA LEU A 17 17.54 22.09 40.99
C LEU A 17 17.38 20.79 40.20
N SER A 18 18.45 19.99 40.17
CA SER A 18 18.49 18.64 39.64
C SER A 18 17.68 17.70 40.56
N GLY A 19 16.75 16.95 39.94
CA GLY A 19 16.01 15.90 40.61
C GLY A 19 15.36 15.00 39.58
N CYS A 20 15.44 13.69 39.78
CA CYS A 20 14.91 12.60 38.97
C CYS A 20 13.62 12.95 38.24
N GLY A 21 13.71 13.06 36.92
CA GLY A 21 12.56 13.39 36.09
C GLY A 21 11.79 12.14 35.70
N PHE A 22 10.67 11.90 36.34
CA PHE A 22 9.56 11.21 35.69
C PHE A 22 8.98 12.20 34.68
N THR A 23 9.14 11.95 33.41
CA THR A 23 8.36 12.62 32.36
C THR A 23 6.95 12.06 32.44
N ILE A 24 6.08 12.83 33.07
CA ILE A 24 4.63 12.60 32.91
C ILE A 24 4.29 13.10 31.51
N ASP A 25 3.91 12.19 30.63
CA ASP A 25 3.32 12.58 29.35
C ASP A 25 2.16 13.54 29.61
N PRO A 26 2.02 14.62 28.83
CA PRO A 26 0.89 15.52 28.98
C PRO A 26 -0.41 14.72 28.81
N PRO A 27 -1.45 15.00 29.63
CA PRO A 27 -2.71 14.29 29.52
C PRO A 27 -3.23 14.42 28.08
N THR A 28 -3.56 13.30 27.48
CA THR A 28 -4.20 13.21 26.18
C THR A 28 -5.39 14.18 26.17
N PRO A 29 -5.47 15.14 25.25
CA PRO A 29 -6.64 16.00 25.19
C PRO A 29 -7.90 15.13 25.01
N PRO A 30 -9.01 15.47 25.67
CA PRO A 30 -10.22 14.68 25.56
C PRO A 30 -10.61 14.56 24.09
N TYR A 31 -10.96 13.37 23.70
CA TYR A 31 -11.46 12.99 22.38
C TYR A 31 -12.49 14.04 21.93
N PHE A 32 -12.10 14.89 21.00
CA PHE A 32 -13.04 15.80 20.36
C PHE A 32 -13.83 14.96 19.35
N ILE A 33 -14.92 14.36 19.82
CA ILE A 33 -15.99 14.00 18.90
C ILE A 33 -16.44 15.37 18.37
N PRO A 34 -16.32 15.66 17.06
CA PRO A 34 -16.94 16.85 16.53
C PRO A 34 -18.41 16.79 16.97
N SER A 35 -18.81 17.70 17.85
CA SER A 35 -20.21 17.85 18.21
C SER A 35 -20.97 17.80 16.90
N SER A 36 -22.01 16.98 16.85
CA SER A 36 -22.95 16.91 15.75
C SER A 36 -23.06 18.31 15.16
N SER A 37 -22.43 18.53 14.01
CA SER A 37 -22.65 19.74 13.25
C SER A 37 -24.17 19.83 13.15
N GLN A 38 -24.76 20.91 13.71
CA GLN A 38 -26.16 21.17 13.49
C GLN A 38 -26.37 20.99 11.99
N GLU A 39 -27.22 20.06 11.63
CA GLU A 39 -27.60 19.87 10.23
C GLU A 39 -28.16 21.23 9.81
N GLU A 40 -27.39 21.89 8.94
CA GLU A 40 -27.83 23.15 8.37
C GLU A 40 -29.13 22.85 7.63
N VAL A 41 -30.22 23.44 8.04
CA VAL A 41 -31.49 23.25 7.36
C VAL A 41 -31.30 23.73 5.92
N ILE A 42 -31.25 22.79 5.00
CA ILE A 42 -31.15 23.08 3.57
C ILE A 42 -32.53 23.68 3.18
N ILE A 43 -32.55 24.97 2.86
CA ILE A 43 -33.75 25.60 2.27
C ILE A 43 -33.71 25.19 0.78
N ASP A 44 -34.52 24.20 0.44
CA ASP A 44 -34.66 23.69 -0.93
C ASP A 44 -35.88 24.36 -1.60
N ASN A 45 -35.59 25.34 -2.43
CA ASN A 45 -36.57 26.02 -3.27
C ASN A 45 -36.59 25.48 -4.72
N SER A 46 -35.77 24.45 -5.01
CA SER A 46 -35.75 23.84 -6.35
C SER A 46 -36.99 22.97 -6.61
N GLY A 47 -37.22 22.61 -7.85
CA GLY A 47 -38.26 21.66 -8.24
C GLY A 47 -38.03 20.23 -7.78
N PHE A 48 -36.84 19.88 -7.28
CA PHE A 48 -36.49 18.51 -6.84
C PHE A 48 -37.11 18.18 -5.48
N LYS A 49 -38.00 17.21 -5.41
CA LYS A 49 -38.73 16.79 -4.19
C LYS A 49 -38.58 15.28 -3.96
N ASN A 50 -38.70 14.85 -2.72
CA ASN A 50 -38.76 13.43 -2.32
C ASN A 50 -37.59 12.62 -2.86
N ILE A 51 -36.37 13.14 -2.76
CA ILE A 51 -35.16 12.45 -3.19
C ILE A 51 -34.87 11.29 -2.22
N ASN A 52 -34.52 10.12 -2.73
CA ASN A 52 -34.25 8.89 -1.96
C ASN A 52 -32.85 8.86 -1.33
N ASP A 53 -32.36 9.96 -0.74
CA ASP A 53 -31.01 10.10 -0.20
C ASP A 53 -30.90 9.95 1.34
N GLU A 54 -31.99 9.52 2.00
CA GLU A 54 -32.05 9.40 3.47
C GLU A 54 -31.27 8.19 4.01
N GLU A 55 -31.26 7.07 3.27
CA GLU A 55 -30.61 5.82 3.68
C GLU A 55 -29.29 5.60 2.92
N PRO A 56 -28.31 4.94 3.56
CA PRO A 56 -27.05 4.63 2.88
C PRO A 56 -27.24 3.75 1.64
N PHE A 57 -26.58 4.11 0.55
CA PHE A 57 -26.55 3.30 -0.68
C PHE A 57 -25.57 2.14 -0.53
N GLU A 58 -25.96 0.97 -1.05
CA GLU A 58 -25.11 -0.20 -1.14
C GLU A 58 -24.50 -0.31 -2.53
N ILE A 59 -23.18 -0.52 -2.59
CA ILE A 59 -22.46 -0.71 -3.85
C ILE A 59 -22.03 -2.16 -4.11
N HIS A 60 -22.20 -3.04 -3.13
CA HIS A 60 -21.84 -4.45 -3.25
C HIS A 60 -23.06 -5.29 -3.64
N THR A 61 -22.86 -6.23 -4.57
CA THR A 61 -23.88 -7.22 -4.91
C THR A 61 -24.12 -8.18 -3.72
N GLU A 62 -25.23 -8.90 -3.71
CA GLU A 62 -25.52 -9.87 -2.66
C GLU A 62 -24.42 -10.94 -2.53
N LEU A 63 -23.81 -11.34 -3.65
CA LEU A 63 -22.70 -12.30 -3.62
C LEU A 63 -21.42 -11.70 -3.01
N GLN A 64 -21.13 -10.46 -3.33
CA GLN A 64 -20.01 -9.73 -2.71
C GLN A 64 -20.26 -9.52 -1.21
N LYS A 65 -21.47 -9.13 -0.80
CA LYS A 65 -21.86 -8.96 0.60
C LYS A 65 -21.69 -10.25 1.39
N ALA A 66 -22.22 -11.37 0.90
CA ALA A 66 -22.07 -12.67 1.56
C ALA A 66 -20.59 -13.05 1.80
N PHE A 67 -19.70 -12.68 0.89
CA PHE A 67 -18.25 -12.84 1.06
C PHE A 67 -17.67 -11.85 2.09
N LEU A 68 -18.05 -10.57 2.03
CA LEU A 68 -17.52 -9.52 2.88
C LEU A 68 -18.02 -9.60 4.33
N GLU A 69 -19.17 -10.22 4.55
CA GLU A 69 -19.78 -10.48 5.88
C GLU A 69 -19.26 -11.77 6.54
N TYR A 70 -18.33 -12.49 5.88
CA TYR A 70 -17.71 -13.67 6.49
C TYR A 70 -16.94 -13.27 7.76
N ASP A 71 -17.33 -13.81 8.89
CA ASP A 71 -16.82 -13.47 10.22
C ASP A 71 -15.60 -14.31 10.66
N GLY A 72 -15.16 -15.24 9.80
CA GLY A 72 -14.02 -16.11 10.07
C GLY A 72 -12.68 -15.55 9.57
N GLN A 73 -11.68 -16.43 9.65
CA GLN A 73 -10.35 -16.12 9.10
C GLN A 73 -10.34 -16.31 7.59
N TYR A 74 -10.11 -15.26 6.80
CA TYR A 74 -10.05 -15.34 5.34
C TYR A 74 -8.96 -16.28 4.82
N GLY A 75 -7.88 -16.49 5.57
CA GLY A 75 -6.90 -17.55 5.26
C GLY A 75 -7.46 -18.97 5.24
N LYS A 76 -8.66 -19.17 5.82
CA LYS A 76 -9.43 -20.43 5.84
C LYS A 76 -10.82 -20.24 5.23
N CYS A 77 -11.04 -19.19 4.45
CA CYS A 77 -12.34 -18.89 3.88
C CYS A 77 -12.83 -20.04 2.98
N PRO A 78 -14.08 -20.52 3.17
CA PRO A 78 -14.65 -21.54 2.32
C PRO A 78 -14.70 -21.11 0.86
N ALA A 79 -14.28 -22.00 -0.04
CA ALA A 79 -14.15 -21.69 -1.46
C ALA A 79 -15.49 -21.46 -2.18
N ASP A 80 -16.60 -21.82 -1.58
CA ASP A 80 -17.96 -21.57 -2.09
C ASP A 80 -18.46 -20.15 -1.84
N LEU A 81 -17.80 -19.38 -0.95
CA LEU A 81 -18.15 -17.98 -0.71
C LEU A 81 -17.63 -17.01 -1.77
N TYR A 82 -16.78 -17.44 -2.70
CA TYR A 82 -16.27 -16.59 -3.76
C TYR A 82 -16.23 -17.30 -5.11
N PRO A 83 -16.34 -16.57 -6.23
CA PRO A 83 -16.40 -17.13 -7.58
C PRO A 83 -15.19 -17.98 -7.98
N ASP A 84 -15.27 -18.65 -9.12
CA ASP A 84 -14.22 -19.52 -9.65
C ASP A 84 -13.07 -18.76 -10.36
N GLY A 85 -13.05 -17.45 -10.29
CA GLY A 85 -12.03 -16.61 -10.92
C GLY A 85 -12.21 -16.40 -12.42
N THR A 86 -13.22 -17.03 -13.04
CA THR A 86 -13.59 -16.81 -14.46
C THR A 86 -14.71 -15.80 -14.61
N ALA A 87 -15.42 -15.51 -13.53
CA ALA A 87 -16.52 -14.57 -13.48
C ALA A 87 -16.05 -13.11 -13.60
N HIS A 88 -16.92 -12.26 -14.11
CA HIS A 88 -16.72 -10.80 -14.15
C HIS A 88 -17.76 -10.13 -13.23
N LEU A 89 -17.58 -10.32 -11.94
CA LEU A 89 -18.51 -9.88 -10.88
C LEU A 89 -17.85 -8.88 -9.91
N SER A 90 -16.73 -8.26 -10.34
CA SER A 90 -16.00 -7.29 -9.50
C SER A 90 -16.59 -5.88 -9.52
N ASP A 91 -17.54 -5.63 -10.42
CA ASP A 91 -18.12 -4.31 -10.60
C ASP A 91 -18.98 -3.92 -9.39
N SER A 92 -19.06 -2.62 -9.11
CA SER A 92 -19.96 -2.07 -8.10
C SER A 92 -21.40 -1.99 -8.63
N LEU A 93 -22.37 -2.02 -7.72
CA LEU A 93 -23.71 -1.57 -8.04
C LEU A 93 -23.71 -0.04 -8.27
N PRO A 94 -24.55 0.46 -9.19
CA PRO A 94 -24.74 1.89 -9.35
C PRO A 94 -25.51 2.48 -8.17
N ILE A 95 -25.25 3.73 -7.86
CA ILE A 95 -26.13 4.55 -7.05
C ILE A 95 -27.21 5.07 -7.97
N THR A 96 -28.47 4.88 -7.57
CA THR A 96 -29.63 5.38 -8.34
C THR A 96 -30.40 6.37 -7.49
N LEU A 97 -30.38 7.62 -7.86
CA LEU A 97 -31.21 8.67 -7.28
C LEU A 97 -32.54 8.73 -8.04
N THR A 98 -33.61 8.90 -7.28
CA THR A 98 -34.98 9.12 -7.79
C THR A 98 -35.59 10.30 -7.06
N TRP A 99 -36.44 11.04 -7.73
CA TRP A 99 -37.09 12.21 -7.17
C TRP A 99 -38.47 12.42 -7.83
N ASN A 100 -39.21 13.45 -7.37
CA ASN A 100 -40.31 14.04 -8.11
C ASN A 100 -39.87 15.44 -8.54
N TYR A 101 -40.13 15.83 -9.78
CA TYR A 101 -39.77 17.15 -10.25
C TYR A 101 -40.99 18.04 -10.45
N GLU A 102 -41.03 19.16 -9.74
CA GLU A 102 -42.05 20.20 -9.91
C GLU A 102 -41.64 21.13 -11.06
N LEU A 103 -42.14 20.83 -12.26
CA LEU A 103 -41.79 21.53 -13.48
C LEU A 103 -42.26 23.00 -13.44
N PRO A 104 -41.37 23.99 -13.67
CA PRO A 104 -41.77 25.38 -13.79
C PRO A 104 -42.69 25.60 -14.98
N GLU A 105 -43.64 26.56 -14.85
CA GLU A 105 -44.61 26.85 -15.89
C GLU A 105 -43.95 27.23 -17.22
N GLY A 106 -44.36 26.56 -18.31
CA GLY A 106 -43.85 26.79 -19.66
C GLY A 106 -42.48 26.21 -19.96
N LYS A 107 -41.90 25.40 -19.05
CA LYS A 107 -40.66 24.70 -19.27
C LYS A 107 -40.90 23.25 -19.65
N GLU A 108 -39.93 22.66 -20.35
CA GLU A 108 -39.85 21.24 -20.66
C GLU A 108 -38.41 20.76 -20.39
N VAL A 109 -38.26 19.63 -19.69
CA VAL A 109 -36.95 19.08 -19.35
C VAL A 109 -36.36 18.40 -20.57
N ASP A 110 -35.16 18.80 -20.93
CA ASP A 110 -34.32 18.11 -21.94
C ASP A 110 -33.61 16.91 -21.31
N HIS A 111 -32.87 17.15 -20.20
CA HIS A 111 -32.23 16.10 -19.41
C HIS A 111 -31.96 16.56 -17.99
N TYR A 112 -31.72 15.57 -17.11
CA TYR A 112 -31.17 15.80 -15.79
C TYR A 112 -29.69 15.43 -15.73
N SER A 113 -28.95 16.07 -14.82
CA SER A 113 -27.56 15.74 -14.54
C SER A 113 -27.34 15.67 -13.02
N VAL A 114 -26.32 14.93 -12.61
CA VAL A 114 -25.81 14.93 -11.25
C VAL A 114 -24.32 15.29 -11.26
N ILE A 115 -23.92 16.17 -10.34
CA ILE A 115 -22.51 16.37 -9.98
C ILE A 115 -22.31 15.75 -8.61
N TYR A 116 -21.30 14.91 -8.41
CA TYR A 116 -21.04 14.30 -7.12
C TYR A 116 -19.53 14.19 -6.84
N GLY A 117 -19.15 14.23 -5.54
CA GLY A 117 -17.77 14.21 -5.08
C GLY A 117 -17.66 14.04 -3.57
N GLN A 118 -16.44 14.06 -3.03
CA GLN A 118 -16.20 14.01 -1.59
C GLN A 118 -16.27 15.36 -0.90
N LYS A 119 -15.97 16.44 -1.62
CA LYS A 119 -15.98 17.79 -1.06
C LYS A 119 -17.36 18.40 -1.09
N ARG A 120 -17.71 19.08 0.00
CA ARG A 120 -19.03 19.73 0.12
C ARG A 120 -19.30 20.79 -0.95
N ASP A 121 -18.25 21.46 -1.43
CA ASP A 121 -18.35 22.49 -2.47
C ASP A 121 -18.32 21.91 -3.89
N LEU A 122 -18.26 20.58 -4.01
CA LEU A 122 -18.14 19.85 -5.28
C LEU A 122 -16.96 20.30 -6.16
N SER A 123 -15.91 20.88 -5.57
CA SER A 123 -14.71 21.28 -6.31
C SER A 123 -13.93 20.08 -6.87
N ASP A 124 -14.22 18.87 -6.39
CA ASP A 124 -13.75 17.58 -6.90
C ASP A 124 -14.88 16.82 -7.64
N GLY A 125 -15.99 17.50 -7.95
CA GLY A 125 -17.19 16.87 -8.47
C GLY A 125 -17.03 16.38 -9.91
N TYR A 126 -17.58 15.20 -10.18
CA TYR A 126 -17.73 14.63 -11.52
C TYR A 126 -19.18 14.70 -11.95
N ARG A 127 -19.41 15.17 -13.18
CA ARG A 127 -20.75 15.33 -13.76
C ARG A 127 -21.13 14.09 -14.57
N VAL A 128 -22.36 13.60 -14.32
CA VAL A 128 -23.00 12.57 -15.12
C VAL A 128 -24.29 13.16 -15.68
N ASP A 129 -24.45 13.07 -17.01
CA ASP A 129 -25.69 13.47 -17.68
C ASP A 129 -26.58 12.23 -17.88
N GLY A 130 -27.86 12.39 -17.56
CA GLY A 130 -28.91 11.40 -17.72
C GLY A 130 -29.85 11.73 -18.88
N ASN A 131 -31.08 11.27 -18.76
CA ASN A 131 -32.19 11.59 -19.67
C ASN A 131 -33.20 12.53 -18.97
N ASN A 132 -34.41 12.64 -19.47
CA ASN A 132 -35.49 13.45 -18.89
C ASN A 132 -36.43 12.66 -17.95
N GLU A 133 -36.02 11.50 -17.47
CA GLU A 133 -36.76 10.75 -16.45
C GLU A 133 -36.33 11.21 -15.06
N ASP A 134 -37.23 11.20 -14.07
CA ASP A 134 -36.99 11.60 -12.69
C ASP A 134 -36.09 10.58 -11.95
N THR A 135 -35.02 10.15 -12.60
CA THR A 135 -34.04 9.21 -12.08
C THR A 135 -32.69 9.40 -12.76
N ILE A 136 -31.60 9.15 -12.01
CA ILE A 136 -30.24 9.12 -12.54
C ILE A 136 -29.41 8.07 -11.83
N SER A 137 -28.60 7.33 -12.59
CA SER A 137 -27.68 6.34 -12.03
C SER A 137 -26.24 6.69 -12.34
N PHE A 138 -25.36 6.52 -11.35
CA PHE A 138 -23.93 6.73 -11.50
C PHE A 138 -23.12 5.73 -10.67
N ASN A 139 -21.84 5.49 -11.06
CA ASN A 139 -20.95 4.55 -10.43
C ASN A 139 -19.79 5.26 -9.73
N ASN A 140 -18.99 4.47 -9.01
CA ASN A 140 -17.68 4.86 -8.49
C ASN A 140 -17.71 5.96 -7.42
N ALA A 141 -18.84 6.14 -6.71
CA ALA A 141 -18.90 7.00 -5.53
C ALA A 141 -17.94 6.49 -4.44
N PHE A 142 -17.53 7.37 -3.52
CA PHE A 142 -16.65 7.04 -2.42
C PHE A 142 -17.40 6.29 -1.30
N LEU A 143 -16.73 5.41 -0.59
CA LEU A 143 -17.28 4.78 0.63
C LEU A 143 -17.51 5.85 1.70
N GLY A 144 -18.65 5.78 2.39
CA GLY A 144 -19.04 6.76 3.40
C GLY A 144 -19.68 8.01 2.78
N ARG A 145 -19.27 9.17 3.25
CA ARG A 145 -19.89 10.44 2.89
C ARG A 145 -19.48 10.93 1.50
N ASN A 146 -20.49 11.28 0.71
CA ASN A 146 -20.38 12.02 -0.55
C ASN A 146 -21.31 13.23 -0.52
N TYR A 147 -21.10 14.14 -1.44
CA TYR A 147 -22.00 15.26 -1.73
C TYR A 147 -22.41 15.21 -3.19
N TYR A 148 -23.61 15.71 -3.49
CA TYR A 148 -24.13 15.76 -4.84
C TYR A 148 -25.02 16.96 -5.06
N GLN A 149 -25.22 17.32 -6.32
CA GLN A 149 -26.16 18.34 -6.78
C GLN A 149 -26.88 17.84 -8.01
N LEU A 150 -28.22 17.91 -8.02
CA LEU A 150 -29.03 17.63 -9.20
C LEU A 150 -29.22 18.90 -10.02
N ILE A 151 -29.24 18.77 -11.33
CA ILE A 151 -29.41 19.86 -12.28
C ILE A 151 -30.46 19.43 -13.32
N ALA A 152 -31.50 20.24 -13.50
CA ALA A 152 -32.44 20.12 -14.61
C ALA A 152 -32.01 21.07 -15.74
N THR A 153 -31.82 20.55 -16.94
CA THR A 153 -31.58 21.33 -18.16
C THR A 153 -32.85 21.32 -18.99
N PHE A 154 -33.33 22.50 -19.36
CA PHE A 154 -34.54 22.65 -20.14
C PHE A 154 -34.26 22.73 -21.63
N THR A 155 -35.29 22.44 -22.44
CA THR A 155 -35.21 22.47 -23.93
C THR A 155 -34.86 23.84 -24.50
N ASP A 156 -35.05 24.92 -23.72
CA ASP A 156 -34.64 26.27 -24.09
C ASP A 156 -33.16 26.59 -23.71
N GLY A 157 -32.44 25.62 -23.15
CA GLY A 157 -31.04 25.73 -22.75
C GLY A 157 -30.81 26.37 -21.39
N SER A 158 -31.86 26.80 -20.66
CA SER A 158 -31.76 27.26 -19.29
C SER A 158 -31.62 26.07 -18.32
N THR A 159 -31.08 26.30 -17.11
CA THR A 159 -30.90 25.26 -16.10
C THR A 159 -31.52 25.68 -14.75
N GLU A 160 -31.93 24.68 -13.98
CA GLU A 160 -32.25 24.83 -12.56
C GLU A 160 -31.36 23.89 -11.75
N GLU A 161 -30.66 24.41 -10.76
CA GLU A 161 -29.79 23.67 -9.86
C GLU A 161 -30.47 23.44 -8.52
N GLY A 162 -30.52 22.17 -8.09
CA GLY A 162 -30.90 21.83 -6.73
C GLY A 162 -29.81 22.25 -5.71
N PRO A 163 -30.11 22.21 -4.42
CA PRO A 163 -29.10 22.45 -3.40
C PRO A 163 -28.07 21.33 -3.39
N ILE A 164 -26.85 21.63 -2.92
CA ILE A 164 -25.86 20.58 -2.64
C ILE A 164 -26.34 19.78 -1.44
N ARG A 165 -26.51 18.48 -1.63
CA ARG A 165 -27.03 17.54 -0.64
C ARG A 165 -25.95 16.51 -0.28
N ARG A 166 -26.14 15.83 0.84
CA ARG A 166 -25.31 14.74 1.30
C ARG A 166 -25.95 13.41 0.90
N LEU A 167 -25.12 12.44 0.48
CA LEU A 167 -25.51 11.05 0.41
C LEU A 167 -24.47 10.20 1.14
N GLU A 168 -24.90 9.09 1.71
CA GLU A 168 -24.02 8.10 2.33
C GLU A 168 -23.95 6.85 1.48
N VAL A 169 -22.75 6.31 1.35
CA VAL A 169 -22.49 5.00 0.75
C VAL A 169 -22.03 4.06 1.85
N ASN A 170 -22.49 2.82 1.86
CA ASN A 170 -22.04 1.83 2.82
C ASN A 170 -20.51 1.79 2.83
N SER A 171 -19.91 1.80 4.03
CA SER A 171 -18.48 1.98 4.21
C SER A 171 -17.68 0.69 4.27
N SER A 172 -18.25 -0.44 3.87
CA SER A 172 -17.53 -1.72 3.79
C SER A 172 -16.53 -1.71 2.63
N TYR A 173 -15.27 -2.08 2.91
CA TYR A 173 -14.25 -2.26 1.88
C TYR A 173 -14.48 -3.59 1.15
N PRO A 174 -14.13 -3.71 -0.15
CA PRO A 174 -13.43 -2.72 -0.98
C PRO A 174 -14.37 -1.68 -1.61
N ARG A 175 -13.83 -0.52 -1.94
CA ARG A 175 -14.43 0.34 -2.95
C ARG A 175 -14.12 -0.25 -4.32
N ASN A 176 -14.92 -1.21 -4.74
CA ASN A 176 -14.82 -1.77 -6.09
C ASN A 176 -15.41 -0.80 -7.12
N LEU A 177 -14.83 -0.80 -8.30
CA LEU A 177 -15.10 0.18 -9.35
C LEU A 177 -15.67 -0.50 -10.58
N THR A 178 -16.65 0.14 -11.19
CA THR A 178 -17.19 -0.21 -12.49
C THR A 178 -16.53 0.66 -13.56
N ILE A 179 -15.65 0.05 -14.34
CA ILE A 179 -14.93 0.70 -15.44
C ILE A 179 -15.14 -0.11 -16.70
N GLU A 180 -15.69 0.51 -17.75
CA GLU A 180 -15.99 -0.18 -19.00
C GLU A 180 -14.75 -0.85 -19.59
N GLY A 181 -14.88 -2.12 -19.96
CA GLY A 181 -13.79 -2.92 -20.52
C GLY A 181 -12.71 -3.36 -19.53
N MET A 182 -12.83 -3.01 -18.25
CA MET A 182 -11.89 -3.37 -17.19
C MET A 182 -12.46 -4.45 -16.28
N THR A 183 -11.60 -5.11 -15.52
CA THR A 183 -12.00 -6.10 -14.50
C THR A 183 -11.06 -6.07 -13.31
N ASN A 184 -11.53 -6.55 -12.15
CA ASN A 184 -10.76 -6.58 -10.91
C ASN A 184 -10.32 -5.18 -10.46
N CYS A 185 -11.15 -4.16 -10.77
CA CYS A 185 -10.87 -2.77 -10.46
C CYS A 185 -11.32 -2.41 -9.05
N ARG A 186 -10.47 -1.81 -8.26
CA ARG A 186 -10.81 -1.26 -6.94
C ARG A 186 -9.80 -0.24 -6.44
N ASP A 187 -10.28 0.61 -5.55
CA ASP A 187 -9.47 1.54 -4.79
C ASP A 187 -8.68 0.78 -3.70
N ILE A 188 -7.45 1.17 -3.45
CA ILE A 188 -6.68 0.73 -2.28
C ILE A 188 -7.18 1.43 -1.00
N GLY A 189 -7.72 2.64 -1.15
CA GLY A 189 -8.30 3.44 -0.08
C GLY A 189 -9.69 3.01 0.35
N GLY A 190 -10.17 3.58 1.46
CA GLY A 190 -11.49 3.31 2.02
C GLY A 190 -11.50 2.31 3.17
N ARG A 191 -10.48 1.47 3.32
CA ARG A 191 -10.37 0.50 4.42
C ARG A 191 -10.13 1.21 5.75
N LYS A 192 -10.89 0.81 6.77
CA LYS A 192 -10.66 1.23 8.16
C LYS A 192 -9.49 0.44 8.73
N LEU A 193 -8.65 1.13 9.49
CA LEU A 193 -7.54 0.53 10.22
C LEU A 193 -7.97 0.15 11.64
N PRO A 194 -7.28 -0.79 12.33
CA PRO A 194 -7.60 -1.18 13.69
C PRO A 194 -7.60 -0.03 14.70
N ASP A 195 -6.86 1.03 14.45
CA ASP A 195 -6.81 2.25 15.26
C ASP A 195 -7.93 3.26 14.96
N GLY A 196 -8.87 2.91 14.09
CA GLY A 196 -10.03 3.73 13.72
C GLY A 196 -9.78 4.74 12.60
N ARG A 197 -8.54 4.93 12.16
CA ARG A 197 -8.23 5.73 10.97
C ARG A 197 -8.67 5.02 9.69
N ARG A 198 -8.56 5.70 8.58
CA ARG A 198 -8.91 5.15 7.26
C ARG A 198 -7.78 5.43 6.27
N ILE A 199 -7.61 4.56 5.30
CA ILE A 199 -6.78 4.82 4.12
C ILE A 199 -7.55 5.77 3.21
N LYS A 200 -6.91 6.88 2.79
CA LYS A 200 -7.48 7.86 1.87
C LYS A 200 -7.92 7.20 0.56
N GLN A 201 -9.10 7.54 0.11
CA GLN A 201 -9.67 7.05 -1.15
C GLN A 201 -9.29 7.95 -2.33
N GLY A 202 -9.37 7.39 -3.53
CA GLY A 202 -9.20 8.19 -4.75
C GLY A 202 -7.75 8.45 -5.16
N LEU A 203 -6.78 7.83 -4.50
CA LEU A 203 -5.35 8.10 -4.75
C LEU A 203 -4.66 6.97 -5.50
N ILE A 204 -4.94 5.73 -5.13
CA ILE A 204 -4.29 4.55 -5.72
C ILE A 204 -5.35 3.50 -6.04
N TYR A 205 -5.36 3.06 -7.28
CA TYR A 205 -6.26 2.04 -7.77
C TYR A 205 -5.47 0.80 -8.23
N ARG A 206 -6.09 -0.36 -8.17
CA ARG A 206 -5.56 -1.60 -8.75
C ARG A 206 -6.52 -2.19 -9.77
N THR A 207 -5.99 -2.86 -10.80
CA THR A 207 -6.79 -3.47 -11.86
C THR A 207 -6.04 -4.61 -12.57
N SER A 208 -6.68 -5.25 -13.54
CA SER A 208 -6.02 -6.17 -14.46
C SER A 208 -5.37 -5.45 -15.65
N GLY A 209 -4.45 -6.12 -16.33
CA GLY A 209 -3.82 -5.62 -17.55
C GLY A 209 -4.70 -5.81 -18.79
N LYS A 210 -4.28 -5.24 -19.91
CA LYS A 210 -5.03 -5.15 -21.15
C LYS A 210 -5.61 -6.49 -21.68
N ASN A 211 -4.84 -7.58 -21.57
CA ASN A 211 -5.29 -8.88 -22.12
C ASN A 211 -6.43 -9.54 -21.33
N GLN A 212 -6.68 -9.10 -20.12
CA GLN A 212 -7.78 -9.60 -19.28
C GLN A 212 -9.02 -8.68 -19.37
N ASN A 213 -8.81 -7.46 -19.80
CA ASN A 213 -9.87 -6.49 -20.01
C ASN A 213 -10.58 -6.75 -21.35
N GLY A 214 -11.79 -6.29 -21.48
CA GLY A 214 -12.47 -6.18 -22.75
C GLY A 214 -11.81 -5.17 -23.69
N SER A 215 -12.53 -4.71 -24.68
CA SER A 215 -12.06 -3.60 -25.51
C SER A 215 -12.07 -2.31 -24.67
N LEU A 216 -10.92 -1.66 -24.60
CA LEU A 216 -10.83 -0.32 -24.01
C LEU A 216 -11.48 0.67 -25.00
N THR A 217 -12.37 1.50 -24.48
CA THR A 217 -13.16 2.45 -25.25
C THR A 217 -12.88 3.88 -24.81
N GLU A 218 -13.44 4.88 -25.50
CA GLU A 218 -13.41 6.27 -25.02
C GLU A 218 -14.07 6.40 -23.64
N LYS A 219 -15.09 5.56 -23.35
CA LYS A 219 -15.71 5.55 -22.01
C LYS A 219 -14.77 5.02 -20.94
N THR A 220 -13.91 4.02 -21.23
CA THR A 220 -12.85 3.59 -20.30
C THR A 220 -11.94 4.76 -19.95
N LYS A 221 -11.54 5.55 -20.95
CA LYS A 221 -10.70 6.74 -20.77
C LYS A 221 -11.44 7.81 -19.96
N GLU A 222 -12.70 8.07 -20.30
CA GLU A 222 -13.53 9.03 -19.57
C GLU A 222 -13.61 8.68 -18.08
N GLU A 223 -13.87 7.42 -17.76
CA GLU A 223 -13.97 6.96 -16.38
C GLU A 223 -12.62 6.98 -15.64
N MET A 224 -11.53 6.53 -16.27
CA MET A 224 -10.22 6.44 -15.60
C MET A 224 -9.51 7.79 -15.53
N VAL A 225 -9.49 8.55 -16.63
CA VAL A 225 -8.68 9.77 -16.73
C VAL A 225 -9.47 10.99 -16.28
N ASN A 226 -10.69 11.17 -16.80
CA ASN A 226 -11.46 12.39 -16.51
C ASN A 226 -12.21 12.29 -15.17
N HIS A 227 -12.84 11.12 -14.87
CA HIS A 227 -13.58 10.93 -13.63
C HIS A 227 -12.65 10.61 -12.45
N LEU A 228 -11.86 9.53 -12.54
CA LEU A 228 -10.97 9.13 -11.46
C LEU A 228 -9.67 9.95 -11.41
N GLY A 229 -9.42 10.79 -12.39
CA GLY A 229 -8.28 11.71 -12.45
C GLY A 229 -6.92 11.03 -12.59
N VAL A 230 -6.87 9.77 -13.07
CA VAL A 230 -5.64 8.97 -13.11
C VAL A 230 -4.59 9.60 -14.01
N LYS A 231 -3.39 9.81 -13.47
CA LYS A 231 -2.23 10.40 -14.17
C LYS A 231 -1.19 9.37 -14.59
N ASN A 232 -1.07 8.26 -13.85
CA ASN A 232 0.02 7.31 -14.03
C ASN A 232 -0.48 5.87 -14.06
N GLU A 233 0.06 5.09 -15.01
CA GLU A 233 -0.09 3.64 -15.13
C GLU A 233 1.19 2.97 -14.68
N ILE A 234 1.16 2.16 -13.61
CA ILE A 234 2.27 1.30 -13.22
C ILE A 234 2.01 -0.11 -13.72
N ASN A 235 2.74 -0.54 -14.75
CA ASN A 235 2.70 -1.92 -15.21
C ASN A 235 3.74 -2.77 -14.49
N LEU A 236 3.29 -3.64 -13.58
CA LEU A 236 4.13 -4.59 -12.84
C LEU A 236 4.52 -5.83 -13.67
N ALA A 237 3.94 -6.02 -14.86
CA ALA A 237 4.23 -7.19 -15.69
C ALA A 237 5.56 -7.02 -16.45
N GLY A 238 6.61 -7.68 -15.95
CA GLY A 238 7.95 -7.68 -16.57
C GLY A 238 8.05 -8.49 -17.85
N ASP A 239 7.15 -9.43 -18.03
CA ASP A 239 7.16 -10.44 -19.10
C ASP A 239 6.57 -9.94 -20.44
N SER A 240 5.76 -8.89 -20.44
CA SER A 240 5.19 -8.39 -21.69
C SER A 240 4.71 -6.94 -21.63
N SER A 241 5.05 -6.19 -22.67
CA SER A 241 4.46 -4.87 -22.94
C SER A 241 3.02 -4.95 -23.47
N SER A 242 2.53 -6.14 -23.85
CA SER A 242 1.16 -6.33 -24.34
C SER A 242 0.11 -6.07 -23.26
N TYR A 243 0.51 -6.09 -21.99
CA TYR A 243 -0.38 -5.81 -20.85
C TYR A 243 -0.54 -4.32 -20.54
N ASN A 244 0.25 -3.43 -21.16
CA ASN A 244 0.08 -2.00 -21.01
C ASN A 244 -1.30 -1.57 -21.49
N LEU A 245 -2.01 -0.79 -20.67
CA LEU A 245 -3.29 -0.20 -21.05
C LEU A 245 -3.08 0.97 -22.02
N LYS A 246 -2.09 1.82 -21.74
CA LYS A 246 -1.74 2.99 -22.56
C LYS A 246 -2.95 3.90 -22.81
N LEU A 247 -3.66 4.22 -21.74
CA LEU A 247 -4.73 5.19 -21.82
C LEU A 247 -4.14 6.56 -22.17
N GLU A 248 -4.72 7.23 -23.16
CA GLU A 248 -4.32 8.59 -23.50
C GLU A 248 -4.54 9.51 -22.27
N GLY A 249 -3.56 10.34 -21.95
CA GLY A 249 -3.56 11.19 -20.76
C GLY A 249 -2.84 10.57 -19.55
N THR A 250 -2.38 9.30 -19.64
CA THR A 250 -1.60 8.67 -18.56
C THR A 250 -0.14 8.47 -18.93
N ASN A 251 0.75 8.54 -17.92
CA ASN A 251 2.16 8.21 -18.06
C ASN A 251 2.38 6.73 -17.72
N LEU A 252 3.08 6.00 -18.58
CA LEU A 252 3.40 4.59 -18.35
C LEU A 252 4.71 4.44 -17.58
N ILE A 253 4.63 3.87 -16.37
CA ILE A 253 5.77 3.58 -15.50
C ILE A 253 6.14 2.11 -15.61
N THR A 254 7.39 1.82 -15.98
CA THR A 254 7.91 0.46 -16.19
C THR A 254 9.04 0.08 -15.24
N ALA A 255 9.54 1.01 -14.42
CA ALA A 255 10.60 0.76 -13.45
C ALA A 255 10.20 -0.25 -12.35
N CYS A 256 8.90 -0.42 -12.10
CA CYS A 256 8.36 -1.33 -11.10
C CYS A 256 8.04 -2.74 -11.66
N ARG A 257 8.51 -3.09 -12.85
CA ARG A 257 8.22 -4.39 -13.47
C ARG A 257 8.85 -5.54 -12.71
N MET A 258 8.05 -6.55 -12.42
CA MET A 258 8.43 -7.76 -11.71
C MET A 258 8.63 -8.93 -12.66
N ASP A 259 9.61 -9.77 -12.36
CA ASP A 259 9.85 -11.01 -13.10
C ASP A 259 8.84 -12.10 -12.71
N THR A 260 8.48 -12.94 -13.69
CA THR A 260 7.57 -14.08 -13.53
C THR A 260 8.27 -15.41 -13.77
N SER A 261 9.60 -15.50 -13.64
CA SER A 261 10.31 -16.71 -14.07
C SER A 261 9.60 -18.01 -13.67
N SER A 262 9.56 -18.96 -14.60
CA SER A 262 8.83 -20.22 -14.53
C SER A 262 9.27 -21.18 -13.41
N THR A 263 10.37 -20.89 -12.70
CA THR A 263 10.97 -21.81 -11.72
C THR A 263 10.68 -21.48 -10.28
N GLY A 264 9.82 -20.54 -9.97
CA GLY A 264 9.54 -20.19 -8.57
C GLY A 264 8.49 -19.10 -8.40
N GLY A 265 7.86 -18.74 -9.51
CA GLY A 265 6.87 -17.67 -9.50
C GLY A 265 7.45 -16.36 -8.99
N PHE A 266 6.67 -15.34 -9.09
CA PHE A 266 6.97 -13.99 -8.60
C PHE A 266 6.76 -13.86 -7.08
N HIS A 267 6.71 -14.96 -6.37
CA HIS A 267 6.56 -15.05 -4.92
C HIS A 267 7.87 -14.89 -4.15
N HIS A 268 8.95 -14.48 -4.81
CA HIS A 268 10.22 -14.28 -4.14
C HIS A 268 10.62 -12.82 -4.19
N PHE A 269 10.61 -12.15 -3.04
CA PHE A 269 11.09 -10.77 -2.91
C PHE A 269 12.46 -10.58 -3.56
N SER A 270 13.35 -11.56 -3.43
CA SER A 270 14.68 -11.54 -4.00
C SER A 270 14.75 -11.23 -5.49
N ARG A 271 13.75 -11.66 -6.26
CA ARG A 271 13.72 -11.41 -7.72
C ARG A 271 13.13 -10.07 -8.09
N ASN A 272 12.42 -9.47 -7.15
CA ASN A 272 11.61 -8.29 -7.40
C ASN A 272 11.93 -7.18 -6.39
N ALA A 273 13.00 -7.31 -5.61
CA ALA A 273 13.37 -6.38 -4.56
C ALA A 273 13.46 -4.95 -5.09
N GLU A 274 14.18 -4.74 -6.17
CA GLU A 274 14.33 -3.42 -6.78
C GLU A 274 13.03 -2.90 -7.38
N ALA A 275 12.23 -3.78 -7.98
CA ALA A 275 10.91 -3.38 -8.48
C ALA A 275 9.97 -2.95 -7.34
N VAL A 276 10.02 -3.64 -6.19
CA VAL A 276 9.29 -3.25 -4.97
C VAL A 276 9.80 -1.91 -4.45
N LYS A 277 11.13 -1.74 -4.34
CA LYS A 277 11.75 -0.48 -3.95
C LYS A 277 11.27 0.68 -4.83
N ASN A 278 11.37 0.54 -6.15
CA ASN A 278 10.93 1.54 -7.11
C ASN A 278 9.43 1.85 -6.98
N PHE A 279 8.59 0.85 -6.69
CA PHE A 279 7.17 1.05 -6.44
C PHE A 279 6.95 1.98 -5.24
N PHE A 280 7.61 1.71 -4.11
CA PHE A 280 7.47 2.54 -2.90
C PHE A 280 8.04 3.95 -3.08
N TYR A 281 9.17 4.11 -3.77
CA TYR A 281 9.70 5.43 -4.11
C TYR A 281 8.75 6.22 -5.01
N PHE A 282 8.13 5.55 -5.99
CA PHE A 282 7.18 6.21 -6.89
C PHE A 282 5.92 6.69 -6.16
N ILE A 283 5.34 5.85 -5.29
CA ILE A 283 4.14 6.21 -4.53
C ILE A 283 4.40 7.13 -3.32
N ALA A 284 5.66 7.36 -2.95
CA ALA A 284 6.00 8.36 -1.94
C ALA A 284 5.81 9.80 -2.44
N ASN A 285 5.88 10.03 -3.74
CA ASN A 285 5.62 11.36 -4.31
C ASN A 285 4.12 11.55 -4.55
N GLU A 286 3.49 12.43 -3.78
CA GLU A 286 2.06 12.74 -3.88
C GLU A 286 1.63 13.35 -5.23
N GLU A 287 2.55 14.00 -5.95
CA GLU A 287 2.27 14.52 -7.29
C GLU A 287 1.93 13.44 -8.31
N ASN A 288 2.33 12.18 -8.03
CA ASN A 288 2.03 11.02 -8.85
C ASN A 288 0.58 10.53 -8.72
N TYR A 289 -0.17 11.01 -7.75
CA TYR A 289 -1.57 10.64 -7.56
C TYR A 289 -2.53 11.47 -8.42
N PRO A 290 -3.70 10.94 -8.79
CA PRO A 290 -4.07 9.52 -8.69
C PRO A 290 -3.32 8.64 -9.69
N LEU A 291 -3.12 7.37 -9.31
CA LEU A 291 -2.47 6.36 -10.15
C LEU A 291 -3.20 5.01 -10.08
N PHE A 292 -2.96 4.17 -11.08
CA PHE A 292 -3.32 2.76 -10.97
C PHE A 292 -2.12 1.85 -11.25
N TYR A 293 -2.14 0.67 -10.63
CA TYR A 293 -1.14 -0.36 -10.89
C TYR A 293 -1.79 -1.70 -11.20
N HIS A 294 -1.12 -2.47 -12.05
CA HIS A 294 -1.63 -3.76 -12.51
C HIS A 294 -0.49 -4.71 -12.92
N CYS A 295 -0.84 -5.98 -13.05
CA CYS A 295 -0.02 -6.95 -13.76
C CYS A 295 -0.80 -7.52 -14.97
N LYS A 296 -0.77 -8.81 -15.21
CA LYS A 296 -1.59 -9.46 -16.25
C LYS A 296 -3.06 -9.51 -15.82
N ILE A 297 -3.33 -10.19 -14.70
CA ILE A 297 -4.70 -10.45 -14.19
C ILE A 297 -5.08 -9.59 -12.99
N GLY A 298 -4.17 -8.74 -12.52
CA GLY A 298 -4.40 -7.87 -11.38
C GLY A 298 -4.45 -8.56 -10.01
N THR A 299 -3.97 -9.80 -9.90
CA THR A 299 -4.06 -10.59 -8.67
C THR A 299 -2.71 -10.81 -8.00
N ASP A 300 -1.75 -11.46 -8.69
CA ASP A 300 -0.55 -11.98 -8.05
C ASP A 300 0.53 -10.90 -7.81
N ARG A 301 1.22 -10.39 -8.84
CA ARG A 301 2.20 -9.28 -8.69
C ARG A 301 1.54 -8.02 -8.11
N THR A 302 0.32 -7.73 -8.57
CA THR A 302 -0.51 -6.66 -8.00
C THR A 302 -0.83 -6.94 -6.54
N GLY A 303 -1.19 -8.20 -6.20
CA GLY A 303 -1.42 -8.64 -4.83
C GLY A 303 -0.19 -8.51 -3.94
N LEU A 304 1.03 -8.81 -4.44
CA LEU A 304 2.27 -8.60 -3.69
C LEU A 304 2.42 -7.13 -3.28
N CYS A 305 2.32 -6.21 -4.23
CA CYS A 305 2.38 -4.77 -3.92
C CYS A 305 1.28 -4.36 -2.94
N THR A 306 0.07 -4.92 -3.09
CA THR A 306 -1.05 -4.63 -2.17
C THR A 306 -0.78 -5.16 -0.76
N VAL A 307 -0.25 -6.38 -0.60
CA VAL A 307 0.13 -6.94 0.72
C VAL A 307 1.12 -6.03 1.42
N LEU A 308 2.18 -5.63 0.71
CA LEU A 308 3.21 -4.75 1.30
C LEU A 308 2.65 -3.37 1.61
N LEU A 309 1.85 -2.79 0.72
CA LEU A 309 1.26 -1.46 0.93
C LEU A 309 0.23 -1.48 2.07
N HIS A 310 -0.74 -2.38 2.04
CA HIS A 310 -1.74 -2.51 3.10
C HIS A 310 -1.08 -2.86 4.45
N GLY A 311 -0.10 -3.77 4.47
CA GLY A 311 0.65 -4.10 5.67
C GLY A 311 1.40 -2.90 6.24
N LEU A 312 2.11 -2.12 5.40
CA LEU A 312 2.78 -0.88 5.80
C LEU A 312 1.80 0.14 6.40
N LEU A 313 0.60 0.24 5.84
CA LEU A 313 -0.45 1.14 6.32
C LEU A 313 -1.13 0.65 7.60
N GLY A 314 -0.94 -0.60 8.01
CA GLY A 314 -1.48 -1.18 9.25
C GLY A 314 -2.80 -1.92 9.07
N VAL A 315 -3.12 -2.35 7.86
CA VAL A 315 -4.26 -3.25 7.59
C VAL A 315 -3.99 -4.61 8.22
N SER A 316 -5.00 -5.22 8.84
CA SER A 316 -4.87 -6.55 9.44
C SER A 316 -4.56 -7.62 8.39
N LEU A 317 -3.85 -8.68 8.79
CA LEU A 317 -3.53 -9.78 7.87
C LEU A 317 -4.81 -10.45 7.34
N ASN A 318 -5.84 -10.55 8.16
CA ASN A 318 -7.14 -11.11 7.75
C ASN A 318 -7.78 -10.28 6.63
N ASP A 319 -7.74 -8.96 6.74
CA ASP A 319 -8.26 -8.06 5.73
C ASP A 319 -7.43 -8.05 4.44
N ILE A 320 -6.13 -8.29 4.55
CA ILE A 320 -5.23 -8.47 3.40
C ILE A 320 -5.62 -9.74 2.63
N TYR A 321 -5.92 -10.83 3.33
CA TYR A 321 -6.44 -12.05 2.70
C TYR A 321 -7.80 -11.82 2.04
N GLN A 322 -8.69 -11.07 2.69
CA GLN A 322 -9.96 -10.66 2.10
C GLN A 322 -9.75 -9.93 0.77
N ASP A 323 -8.87 -8.92 0.74
CA ASP A 323 -8.58 -8.18 -0.49
C ASP A 323 -8.04 -9.10 -1.60
N TYR A 324 -7.12 -10.00 -1.28
CA TYR A 324 -6.57 -10.94 -2.25
C TYR A 324 -7.65 -11.85 -2.84
N LEU A 325 -8.47 -12.47 -1.97
CA LEU A 325 -9.55 -13.38 -2.38
C LEU A 325 -10.66 -12.65 -3.16
N PHE A 326 -10.90 -11.37 -2.88
CA PHE A 326 -11.85 -10.55 -3.65
C PHE A 326 -11.51 -10.51 -5.15
N SER A 327 -10.26 -10.75 -5.53
CA SER A 327 -9.87 -10.84 -6.94
C SER A 327 -10.60 -11.94 -7.72
N ASN A 328 -11.15 -12.96 -7.03
CA ASN A 328 -11.94 -14.02 -7.66
C ASN A 328 -13.27 -13.54 -8.24
N PHE A 329 -13.76 -12.37 -7.82
CA PHE A 329 -14.91 -11.71 -8.44
C PHE A 329 -14.56 -11.13 -9.81
N GLY A 330 -13.27 -10.90 -10.10
CA GLY A 330 -12.80 -10.47 -11.41
C GLY A 330 -12.59 -11.65 -12.37
N LYS A 331 -12.50 -11.34 -13.67
CA LYS A 331 -12.17 -12.31 -14.72
C LYS A 331 -10.66 -12.58 -14.72
N ILE A 332 -10.20 -13.42 -13.81
CA ILE A 332 -8.76 -13.70 -13.60
C ILE A 332 -8.28 -15.05 -14.18
N GLY A 333 -9.19 -15.83 -14.80
CA GLY A 333 -8.89 -17.04 -15.51
C GLY A 333 -9.02 -18.34 -14.72
N GLU A 334 -8.70 -18.32 -13.43
CA GLU A 334 -8.85 -19.45 -12.51
C GLU A 334 -9.00 -18.94 -11.08
N LYS A 335 -9.63 -19.74 -10.23
CA LYS A 335 -9.83 -19.43 -8.81
C LYS A 335 -8.47 -19.35 -8.08
N ARG A 336 -8.31 -18.32 -7.26
CA ARG A 336 -7.20 -18.18 -6.31
C ARG A 336 -7.68 -18.51 -4.91
N GLY A 337 -6.93 -19.34 -4.21
CA GLY A 337 -7.10 -19.62 -2.79
C GLY A 337 -5.95 -19.03 -1.97
N ILE A 338 -6.10 -19.08 -0.65
CA ILE A 338 -5.02 -18.89 0.30
C ILE A 338 -4.67 -20.27 0.81
N GLY A 339 -3.60 -20.89 0.34
CA GLY A 339 -3.27 -22.23 0.79
C GLY A 339 -2.11 -22.89 0.05
N THR A 340 -1.64 -23.99 0.65
CA THR A 340 -0.53 -24.79 0.14
C THR A 340 -0.95 -25.57 -1.11
N GLY A 341 -0.18 -25.47 -2.16
CA GLY A 341 -0.34 -26.28 -3.38
C GLY A 341 -0.70 -25.49 -4.62
N ASP A 342 -1.05 -24.23 -4.51
CA ASP A 342 -1.19 -23.33 -5.63
C ASP A 342 0.19 -22.77 -6.04
N SER A 343 0.50 -22.76 -7.33
CA SER A 343 1.70 -22.12 -7.88
C SER A 343 1.75 -20.61 -7.59
N HIS A 344 0.62 -20.03 -7.17
CA HIS A 344 0.42 -18.62 -6.83
C HIS A 344 0.18 -18.42 -5.34
N ASP A 345 0.77 -19.25 -4.51
CA ASP A 345 0.54 -19.32 -3.08
C ASP A 345 0.91 -18.02 -2.34
N MET A 346 -0.13 -17.27 -1.95
CA MET A 346 0.03 -16.05 -1.17
C MET A 346 0.68 -16.31 0.19
N LEU A 347 0.49 -17.51 0.78
CA LEU A 347 1.12 -17.85 2.06
C LEU A 347 2.64 -17.74 2.01
N LYS A 348 3.29 -18.06 0.90
CA LYS A 348 4.74 -17.94 0.79
C LYS A 348 5.24 -16.52 0.96
N TYR A 349 4.48 -15.53 0.48
CA TYR A 349 4.81 -14.12 0.74
C TYR A 349 4.67 -13.78 2.21
N ILE A 350 3.56 -14.20 2.78
CA ILE A 350 3.26 -13.92 4.18
C ILE A 350 4.28 -14.62 5.07
N ASP A 351 4.62 -15.89 4.79
CA ASP A 351 5.64 -16.64 5.54
C ASP A 351 7.00 -15.93 5.52
N ASP A 352 7.41 -15.38 4.36
CA ASP A 352 8.66 -14.62 4.26
C ASP A 352 8.61 -13.36 5.14
N ILE A 353 7.52 -12.61 5.08
CA ILE A 353 7.32 -11.41 5.90
C ILE A 353 7.30 -11.76 7.40
N LEU A 354 6.63 -12.86 7.78
CA LEU A 354 6.52 -13.30 9.16
C LEU A 354 7.86 -13.71 9.79
N THR A 355 8.89 -13.96 9.00
CA THR A 355 10.25 -14.22 9.51
C THR A 355 10.93 -12.98 10.11
N PHE A 356 10.50 -11.78 9.72
CA PHE A 356 11.06 -10.55 10.22
C PHE A 356 10.53 -10.22 11.63
N SER A 357 11.37 -9.56 12.43
CA SER A 357 10.98 -9.06 13.75
C SER A 357 9.84 -8.05 13.67
N GLY A 358 9.01 -8.00 14.69
CA GLY A 358 7.89 -7.10 14.84
C GLY A 358 6.78 -7.71 15.69
N VAL A 359 6.05 -6.89 16.45
CA VAL A 359 4.89 -7.32 17.25
C VAL A 359 3.69 -7.55 16.35
N THR A 360 3.45 -6.62 15.45
CA THR A 360 2.32 -6.63 14.53
C THR A 360 2.77 -7.04 13.12
N PHE A 361 1.82 -7.44 12.29
CA PHE A 361 2.12 -7.67 10.87
C PHE A 361 2.67 -6.40 10.19
N GLN A 362 2.20 -5.22 10.61
CA GLN A 362 2.71 -3.94 10.14
C GLN A 362 4.19 -3.75 10.43
N ASP A 363 4.66 -4.06 11.66
CA ASP A 363 6.06 -3.93 12.01
C ASP A 363 6.94 -4.88 11.17
N LYS A 364 6.44 -6.10 10.94
CA LYS A 364 7.14 -7.10 10.10
C LYS A 364 7.24 -6.64 8.65
N VAL A 365 6.17 -6.08 8.07
CA VAL A 365 6.19 -5.50 6.72
C VAL A 365 7.13 -4.31 6.65
N TYR A 366 7.10 -3.43 7.66
CA TYR A 366 8.00 -2.28 7.73
C TYR A 366 9.47 -2.71 7.71
N ASN A 367 9.82 -3.67 8.58
CA ASN A 367 11.18 -4.22 8.66
C ASN A 367 11.57 -4.97 7.38
N THR A 368 10.63 -5.70 6.75
CA THR A 368 10.86 -6.33 5.43
C THR A 368 11.23 -5.29 4.38
N LEU A 369 10.50 -4.19 4.31
CA LEU A 369 10.73 -3.12 3.34
C LEU A 369 12.05 -2.39 3.59
N LEU A 370 12.41 -2.14 4.84
CA LEU A 370 13.74 -1.61 5.19
C LEU A 370 14.85 -2.56 4.72
N ALA A 371 14.69 -3.87 4.94
CA ALA A 371 15.66 -4.87 4.52
C ALA A 371 15.71 -5.06 2.99
N LEU A 372 14.69 -4.60 2.25
CA LEU A 372 14.68 -4.47 0.78
C LEU A 372 15.23 -3.10 0.33
N ASP A 373 15.91 -2.40 1.20
CA ASP A 373 16.55 -1.11 0.91
C ASP A 373 15.56 0.04 0.58
N VAL A 374 14.32 -0.06 1.05
CA VAL A 374 13.40 1.08 1.02
C VAL A 374 13.69 1.96 2.23
N SER A 375 14.02 3.23 2.02
CA SER A 375 14.40 4.12 3.12
C SER A 375 13.25 4.35 4.10
N LYS A 376 13.60 4.54 5.38
CA LYS A 376 12.64 4.90 6.44
C LYS A 376 11.81 6.13 6.06
N GLU A 377 12.47 7.16 5.50
CA GLU A 377 11.80 8.38 5.05
C GLU A 377 10.74 8.09 4.00
N THR A 378 11.05 7.27 3.01
CA THR A 378 10.10 6.84 1.98
C THR A 378 8.89 6.14 2.59
N LEU A 379 9.12 5.19 3.51
CA LEU A 379 8.03 4.46 4.17
C LEU A 379 7.13 5.37 5.01
N ASP A 380 7.72 6.27 5.77
CA ASP A 380 6.97 7.23 6.59
C ASP A 380 6.20 8.22 5.73
N THR A 381 6.76 8.64 4.59
CA THR A 381 6.10 9.51 3.61
C THR A 381 4.88 8.82 2.99
N VAL A 382 5.03 7.57 2.52
CA VAL A 382 3.89 6.79 1.97
C VAL A 382 2.76 6.70 2.98
N ARG A 383 3.08 6.44 4.25
CA ARG A 383 2.08 6.36 5.33
C ARG A 383 1.39 7.70 5.60
N SER A 384 2.14 8.78 5.62
CA SER A 384 1.61 10.14 5.79
C SER A 384 0.69 10.53 4.63
N ASN A 385 1.10 10.22 3.40
CA ASN A 385 0.31 10.55 2.21
C ASN A 385 -1.03 9.80 2.18
N LEU A 386 -1.06 8.54 2.61
CA LEU A 386 -2.19 7.63 2.37
C LEU A 386 -3.12 7.42 3.56
N ILE A 387 -2.74 7.76 4.78
CA ILE A 387 -3.59 7.62 5.96
C ILE A 387 -4.27 8.95 6.27
N GLU A 388 -5.59 8.91 6.55
CA GLU A 388 -6.34 10.11 6.97
C GLU A 388 -5.79 10.66 8.28
N GLU A 389 -5.63 11.97 8.35
CA GLU A 389 -5.30 12.68 9.57
C GLU A 389 -6.56 12.79 10.45
N THR A 390 -6.57 12.05 11.55
CA THR A 390 -7.72 12.03 12.48
C THR A 390 -7.39 12.60 13.85
N GLY A 391 -6.17 13.12 14.04
CA GLY A 391 -5.69 13.53 15.37
C GLY A 391 -5.33 12.35 16.28
N ILE A 392 -5.46 11.11 15.83
CA ILE A 392 -5.01 9.91 16.55
C ILE A 392 -3.50 9.79 16.41
N THR A 393 -2.78 9.88 17.52
CA THR A 393 -1.35 9.66 17.54
C THR A 393 -1.06 8.17 17.37
N ARG A 394 -0.26 7.84 16.38
CA ARG A 394 0.12 6.46 16.12
C ARG A 394 1.06 5.91 17.18
N SER A 395 0.89 4.63 17.55
CA SER A 395 1.92 3.91 18.33
C SER A 395 3.26 3.97 17.60
N ALA A 396 4.32 4.23 18.34
CA ALA A 396 5.67 4.27 17.79
C ALA A 396 6.03 2.92 17.14
N LEU A 397 6.74 2.98 16.03
CA LEU A 397 7.43 1.81 15.47
C LEU A 397 8.45 1.29 16.50
N PRO A 398 8.92 0.02 16.37
CA PRO A 398 9.95 -0.53 17.25
C PRO A 398 11.11 0.45 17.41
N LYS A 399 11.50 0.72 18.66
CA LYS A 399 12.47 1.78 19.00
C LYS A 399 13.88 1.50 18.45
N ASN A 400 14.25 0.22 18.35
CA ASN A 400 15.60 -0.22 18.06
C ASN A 400 15.75 -0.78 16.62
N THR A 401 15.11 -0.15 15.65
CA THR A 401 15.34 -0.47 14.24
C THR A 401 16.50 0.36 13.70
N ILE A 402 17.55 -0.31 13.26
CA ILE A 402 18.76 0.31 12.71
C ILE A 402 18.87 -0.15 11.25
N ALA A 403 18.88 0.80 10.33
CA ALA A 403 19.04 0.57 8.91
C ALA A 403 20.41 1.05 8.46
N GLY A 404 21.17 0.17 7.82
CA GLY A 404 22.50 0.43 7.27
C GLY A 404 22.57 -0.04 5.81
N PRO A 405 21.94 0.68 4.83
CA PRO A 405 22.18 0.41 3.43
C PRO A 405 23.66 0.62 3.09
N ALA A 406 24.11 0.13 1.93
CA ALA A 406 25.54 0.09 1.59
C ALA A 406 26.27 1.42 1.77
N GLU A 407 25.63 2.54 1.43
CA GLU A 407 26.21 3.88 1.56
C GLU A 407 26.49 4.32 3.00
N PHE A 408 25.90 3.67 4.01
CA PHE A 408 26.15 3.94 5.43
C PHE A 408 27.17 3.00 6.06
N LEU A 409 27.64 2.00 5.30
CA LEU A 409 28.65 1.06 5.78
C LEU A 409 30.07 1.64 5.62
N THR A 410 30.91 1.41 6.60
CA THR A 410 32.35 1.62 6.47
C THR A 410 32.96 0.37 5.85
N ALA A 411 33.86 0.53 4.86
CA ALA A 411 34.47 -0.58 4.16
C ALA A 411 36.00 -0.59 4.33
N GLU A 412 36.58 -1.77 4.41
CA GLU A 412 38.02 -2.00 4.44
C GLU A 412 38.38 -2.98 3.33
N GLY A 413 39.42 -2.68 2.56
CA GLY A 413 39.90 -3.52 1.46
C GLY A 413 38.98 -3.63 0.23
N VAL A 414 37.86 -2.95 0.23
CA VAL A 414 36.84 -2.97 -0.85
C VAL A 414 36.24 -1.60 -1.08
N GLU A 415 35.94 -1.27 -2.34
CA GLU A 415 35.23 -0.06 -2.71
C GLU A 415 33.76 -0.37 -3.00
N ILE A 416 32.89 0.64 -2.80
CA ILE A 416 31.48 0.53 -3.12
C ILE A 416 31.30 0.41 -4.64
N THR A 417 30.51 -0.55 -5.06
CA THR A 417 30.11 -0.71 -6.46
C THR A 417 28.75 -0.04 -6.65
N THR A 418 28.67 0.84 -7.63
CA THR A 418 27.41 1.48 -8.04
C THR A 418 26.99 0.92 -9.39
N ASP A 419 25.82 0.27 -9.45
CA ASP A 419 25.27 -0.29 -10.68
C ASP A 419 23.75 -0.11 -10.74
N SER A 420 23.33 0.98 -11.32
CA SER A 420 21.91 1.28 -11.57
C SER A 420 21.33 0.61 -12.82
N SER A 421 22.15 -0.18 -13.55
CA SER A 421 21.75 -0.78 -14.83
C SER A 421 20.89 -2.03 -14.66
N GLU A 422 20.91 -2.66 -13.49
CA GLU A 422 20.24 -3.92 -13.22
C GLU A 422 19.02 -3.76 -12.29
N ARG A 423 17.84 -4.11 -12.78
CA ARG A 423 16.56 -3.97 -12.09
C ARG A 423 16.45 -4.63 -10.70
N ASN A 424 17.28 -5.64 -10.44
CA ASN A 424 17.16 -6.45 -9.24
C ASN A 424 18.40 -6.36 -8.36
N ASN A 425 19.31 -5.45 -8.67
CA ASN A 425 20.48 -5.16 -7.85
C ASN A 425 20.22 -3.91 -7.03
N PRO A 426 20.70 -3.82 -5.78
CA PRO A 426 20.77 -2.55 -5.09
C PRO A 426 21.66 -1.59 -5.89
N ASP A 427 21.34 -0.31 -5.86
CA ASP A 427 22.13 0.71 -6.56
C ASP A 427 23.58 0.72 -6.08
N ASN A 428 23.78 0.40 -4.80
CA ASN A 428 25.08 0.34 -4.15
C ASN A 428 25.28 -0.99 -3.43
N TYR A 429 26.44 -1.60 -3.60
CA TYR A 429 26.81 -2.82 -2.88
C TYR A 429 28.34 -2.98 -2.80
N PHE A 430 28.81 -3.85 -1.91
CA PHE A 430 30.20 -4.25 -1.78
C PHE A 430 30.38 -5.69 -2.23
N VAL A 431 31.55 -6.01 -2.83
CA VAL A 431 31.90 -7.36 -3.24
C VAL A 431 32.94 -7.91 -2.28
N LEU A 432 32.54 -8.83 -1.40
CA LEU A 432 33.41 -9.52 -0.47
C LEU A 432 33.82 -10.87 -1.08
N ASP A 433 35.07 -11.01 -1.50
CA ASP A 433 35.62 -12.20 -2.18
C ASP A 433 36.93 -12.69 -1.58
N SER A 434 37.36 -12.08 -0.45
CA SER A 434 38.59 -12.45 0.27
C SER A 434 38.51 -11.99 1.73
N GLU A 435 39.39 -12.56 2.59
CA GLU A 435 39.42 -12.30 4.02
C GLU A 435 39.96 -10.90 4.40
N ASP A 436 40.60 -10.22 3.48
CA ASP A 436 41.05 -8.83 3.62
C ASP A 436 40.01 -7.77 3.27
N LYS A 437 38.78 -8.20 2.91
CA LYS A 437 37.67 -7.34 2.58
C LYS A 437 36.58 -7.44 3.63
N SER A 438 36.19 -6.30 4.15
CA SER A 438 35.09 -6.21 5.14
C SER A 438 34.25 -4.97 4.99
N VAL A 439 33.03 -5.02 5.52
CA VAL A 439 32.11 -3.89 5.69
C VAL A 439 31.59 -3.88 7.10
N SER A 440 31.40 -2.69 7.66
CA SER A 440 30.97 -2.51 9.05
C SER A 440 29.83 -1.51 9.16
N LEU A 441 28.87 -1.81 10.02
CA LEU A 441 27.82 -0.90 10.49
C LEU A 441 28.10 -0.54 11.94
N THR A 442 28.35 0.75 12.22
CA THR A 442 28.44 1.29 13.59
C THR A 442 27.16 2.00 13.96
N PHE A 443 26.61 1.70 15.14
CA PHE A 443 25.36 2.26 15.62
C PHE A 443 25.36 2.43 17.14
N ASP A 444 24.46 3.25 17.66
CA ASP A 444 24.23 3.45 19.10
C ASP A 444 22.92 2.77 19.52
N ALA A 445 23.00 1.80 20.42
CA ALA A 445 21.85 1.15 21.04
C ALA A 445 21.35 2.01 22.21
N SER A 446 20.12 2.48 22.16
CA SER A 446 19.54 3.35 23.18
C SER A 446 19.27 2.64 24.52
N GLU A 447 19.14 1.33 24.49
CA GLU A 447 18.88 0.43 25.63
C GLU A 447 19.40 -0.98 25.31
N ASP A 448 19.42 -1.87 26.30
CA ASP A 448 19.73 -3.28 26.10
C ASP A 448 18.61 -3.95 25.31
N PHE A 449 18.92 -4.69 24.27
CA PHE A 449 17.92 -5.44 23.49
C PHE A 449 18.54 -6.64 22.75
N THR A 450 17.70 -7.62 22.40
CA THR A 450 18.10 -8.69 21.49
C THR A 450 17.79 -8.28 20.06
N GLY A 451 18.84 -8.08 19.25
CA GLY A 451 18.71 -7.65 17.85
C GLY A 451 18.68 -8.82 16.87
N GLN A 452 17.70 -8.85 15.97
CA GLN A 452 17.71 -9.69 14.78
C GLN A 452 18.59 -9.01 13.73
N VAL A 453 19.73 -9.61 13.39
CA VAL A 453 20.64 -9.09 12.35
C VAL A 453 20.27 -9.68 11.00
N VAL A 454 20.01 -8.81 10.05
CA VAL A 454 19.63 -9.13 8.66
C VAL A 454 20.62 -8.47 7.72
N ALA A 455 21.13 -9.22 6.74
CA ALA A 455 21.96 -8.67 5.68
C ALA A 455 21.24 -8.78 4.32
N TYR A 456 21.32 -7.75 3.51
CA TYR A 456 20.85 -7.77 2.13
C TYR A 456 21.95 -8.31 1.24
N LEU A 457 21.86 -9.59 0.89
CA LEU A 457 22.94 -10.34 0.26
C LEU A 457 22.59 -10.76 -1.17
N GLY A 458 23.59 -10.72 -2.06
CA GLY A 458 23.53 -11.22 -3.41
C GLY A 458 24.62 -12.25 -3.68
N ASN A 459 24.27 -13.35 -4.34
CA ASN A 459 25.24 -14.36 -4.76
C ASN A 459 25.50 -14.25 -6.26
N PRO A 460 26.71 -13.80 -6.70
CA PRO A 460 27.07 -13.73 -8.11
C PRO A 460 27.32 -15.11 -8.75
N ASP A 461 27.50 -16.17 -7.94
CA ASP A 461 27.69 -17.54 -8.40
C ASP A 461 26.35 -18.26 -8.69
N ALA A 462 26.41 -19.24 -9.61
CA ALA A 462 25.25 -20.08 -9.90
C ALA A 462 25.03 -21.20 -8.85
N SER A 463 25.96 -21.42 -7.93
CA SER A 463 25.87 -22.47 -6.92
C SER A 463 24.87 -22.10 -5.84
N THR A 464 23.94 -23.00 -5.52
CA THR A 464 22.90 -22.82 -4.50
C THR A 464 23.10 -23.70 -3.27
N SER A 465 24.05 -24.64 -3.31
CA SER A 465 24.32 -25.61 -2.22
C SER A 465 25.31 -25.10 -1.16
N LYS A 466 26.01 -24.00 -1.41
CA LYS A 466 26.89 -23.37 -0.44
C LYS A 466 26.12 -22.77 0.73
N LYS A 467 26.76 -22.75 1.90
CA LYS A 467 26.24 -22.04 3.08
C LYS A 467 26.71 -20.59 3.07
N ILE A 468 25.92 -19.72 3.65
CA ILE A 468 26.29 -18.29 3.79
C ILE A 468 27.53 -18.16 4.66
N ALA A 469 27.66 -18.98 5.72
CA ALA A 469 28.81 -19.02 6.58
C ALA A 469 30.13 -19.47 5.88
N ASP A 470 30.05 -20.06 4.68
CA ASP A 470 31.25 -20.38 3.87
C ASP A 470 31.75 -19.15 3.09
N ALA A 471 30.95 -18.10 2.96
CA ALA A 471 31.26 -16.90 2.19
C ALA A 471 31.61 -15.70 3.04
N ILE A 472 30.99 -15.58 4.22
CA ILE A 472 31.20 -14.46 5.13
C ILE A 472 31.29 -14.94 6.58
N SER A 473 32.02 -14.19 7.39
CA SER A 473 31.99 -14.26 8.84
C SER A 473 31.44 -12.94 9.41
N VAL A 474 30.87 -12.97 10.60
CA VAL A 474 30.30 -11.80 11.27
C VAL A 474 30.92 -11.67 12.65
N THR A 475 31.33 -10.45 13.01
CA THR A 475 31.73 -10.11 14.37
C THR A 475 30.85 -8.97 14.88
N ILE A 476 30.60 -8.94 16.19
CA ILE A 476 30.01 -7.79 16.89
C ILE A 476 31.04 -7.35 17.94
N ASP A 477 31.50 -6.11 17.84
CA ASP A 477 32.54 -5.52 18.71
C ASP A 477 33.85 -6.34 18.74
N GLY A 478 34.13 -7.05 17.66
CA GLY A 478 35.30 -7.91 17.51
C GLY A 478 35.09 -9.37 17.92
N ASP A 479 33.99 -9.69 18.59
CA ASP A 479 33.65 -11.06 18.97
C ASP A 479 32.95 -11.80 17.84
N ASN A 480 33.39 -13.04 17.54
CA ASN A 480 32.77 -13.88 16.52
C ASN A 480 31.33 -14.24 16.87
N MET A 481 30.43 -13.99 15.93
CA MET A 481 29.02 -14.32 16.06
C MET A 481 28.63 -15.46 15.12
N PRO A 482 27.99 -16.52 15.62
CA PRO A 482 27.59 -17.65 14.78
C PRO A 482 26.47 -17.22 13.82
N ILE A 483 26.68 -17.47 12.53
CA ILE A 483 25.66 -17.27 11.50
C ILE A 483 24.73 -18.50 11.48
N ARG A 484 23.44 -18.29 11.29
CA ARG A 484 22.46 -19.37 11.08
C ARG A 484 22.92 -20.29 9.95
N ASP A 485 22.71 -21.60 10.12
CA ASP A 485 23.02 -22.61 9.10
C ASP A 485 22.00 -22.54 7.95
N VAL A 486 22.26 -21.64 6.99
CA VAL A 486 21.38 -21.32 5.86
C VAL A 486 22.18 -21.51 4.57
N THR A 487 21.64 -22.28 3.62
CA THR A 487 22.20 -22.38 2.27
C THR A 487 21.76 -21.22 1.39
N TYR A 488 22.47 -20.96 0.30
CA TYR A 488 22.06 -19.97 -0.70
C TYR A 488 20.68 -20.29 -1.29
N LYS A 489 20.31 -21.57 -1.39
CA LYS A 489 18.99 -21.99 -1.84
C LYS A 489 17.91 -21.63 -0.83
N ASP A 490 18.14 -21.88 0.46
CA ASP A 490 17.19 -21.57 1.52
C ASP A 490 17.03 -20.05 1.68
N ALA A 491 18.11 -19.30 1.49
CA ALA A 491 18.11 -17.84 1.43
C ALA A 491 17.58 -17.29 0.09
N ARG A 492 17.16 -18.17 -0.83
CA ARG A 492 16.63 -17.78 -2.16
C ARG A 492 17.60 -16.94 -3.00
N MET A 493 18.89 -17.06 -2.70
CA MET A 493 19.97 -16.40 -3.42
C MET A 493 20.37 -17.22 -4.66
N GLY A 494 21.02 -16.58 -5.59
CA GLY A 494 21.53 -17.21 -6.81
C GLY A 494 21.21 -16.40 -8.05
N LYS A 495 21.65 -16.90 -9.22
CA LYS A 495 21.35 -16.22 -10.48
C LYS A 495 19.91 -16.48 -10.90
N CYS A 496 19.23 -15.44 -11.33
CA CYS A 496 17.95 -15.52 -12.01
C CYS A 496 18.09 -15.04 -13.46
N THR A 497 17.13 -15.40 -14.31
CA THR A 497 17.08 -14.92 -15.69
C THR A 497 15.97 -13.90 -15.83
N VAL A 498 16.33 -12.69 -16.22
CA VAL A 498 15.39 -11.59 -16.48
C VAL A 498 15.56 -11.16 -17.94
N ASN A 499 14.49 -11.24 -18.74
CA ASN A 499 14.51 -10.89 -20.16
C ASN A 499 15.65 -11.57 -20.97
N GLY A 500 15.96 -12.84 -20.64
CA GLY A 500 17.03 -13.61 -21.29
C GLY A 500 18.45 -13.34 -20.77
N SER A 501 18.63 -12.42 -19.84
CA SER A 501 19.93 -12.11 -19.21
C SER A 501 20.02 -12.73 -17.82
N SER A 502 21.16 -13.35 -17.51
CA SER A 502 21.47 -13.86 -16.16
C SER A 502 21.81 -12.70 -15.24
N ARG A 503 21.18 -12.66 -14.06
CA ARG A 503 21.38 -11.59 -13.06
C ARG A 503 21.60 -12.16 -11.69
N THR A 504 22.33 -11.42 -10.84
CA THR A 504 22.46 -11.72 -9.42
C THR A 504 21.13 -11.47 -8.72
N ASN A 505 20.78 -12.39 -7.83
CA ASN A 505 19.56 -12.33 -7.05
C ASN A 505 19.92 -11.88 -5.64
N TYR A 506 19.37 -10.75 -5.18
CA TYR A 506 19.57 -10.24 -3.83
C TYR A 506 18.37 -10.57 -2.95
N PHE A 507 18.64 -10.85 -1.69
CA PHE A 507 17.60 -11.15 -0.71
C PHE A 507 18.02 -10.76 0.71
N PRO A 508 17.10 -10.25 1.55
CA PRO A 508 17.36 -10.04 2.97
C PRO A 508 17.47 -11.40 3.68
N VAL A 509 18.62 -11.64 4.26
CA VAL A 509 18.97 -12.89 4.95
C VAL A 509 19.10 -12.63 6.44
N ILE A 510 18.31 -13.34 7.25
CA ILE A 510 18.45 -13.32 8.70
C ILE A 510 19.71 -14.11 9.07
N LEU A 511 20.74 -13.43 9.54
CA LEU A 511 22.00 -14.03 9.96
C LEU A 511 21.91 -14.66 11.34
N GLY A 512 21.18 -14.03 12.26
CA GLY A 512 20.99 -14.50 13.63
C GLY A 512 20.34 -13.45 14.52
N THR A 513 20.26 -13.75 15.81
CA THR A 513 19.82 -12.85 16.85
C THR A 513 20.89 -12.76 17.92
N TYR A 514 21.20 -11.56 18.39
CA TYR A 514 22.31 -11.30 19.29
C TYR A 514 21.88 -10.31 20.37
N ASP A 515 22.37 -10.55 21.60
CA ASP A 515 22.12 -9.64 22.72
C ASP A 515 23.08 -8.44 22.61
N LEU A 516 22.50 -7.26 22.56
CA LEU A 516 23.19 -5.98 22.45
C LEU A 516 22.93 -5.16 23.72
N THR A 517 23.98 -4.65 24.32
CA THR A 517 23.87 -3.74 25.47
C THR A 517 23.63 -2.31 25.01
N LYS A 518 23.18 -1.47 25.91
CA LYS A 518 23.12 -0.02 25.65
C LYS A 518 24.52 0.53 25.36
N GLY A 519 24.67 1.27 24.26
CA GLY A 519 25.90 1.93 23.84
C GLY A 519 26.26 1.71 22.38
N ASN A 520 27.48 2.09 22.03
CA ASN A 520 27.98 1.94 20.67
C ASN A 520 28.39 0.50 20.36
N HIS A 521 27.95 0.02 19.23
CA HIS A 521 28.28 -1.29 18.70
C HIS A 521 28.76 -1.19 17.24
N THR A 522 29.60 -2.15 16.84
CA THR A 522 30.03 -2.29 15.46
C THR A 522 29.84 -3.74 15.01
N ILE A 523 28.97 -3.94 14.02
CA ILE A 523 28.85 -5.22 13.33
C ILE A 523 29.76 -5.17 12.12
N THR A 524 30.69 -6.13 12.02
CA THR A 524 31.59 -6.27 10.87
C THR A 524 31.30 -7.58 10.15
N MET A 525 31.15 -7.51 8.85
CA MET A 525 31.02 -8.64 7.97
C MET A 525 32.28 -8.74 7.12
N THR A 526 32.99 -9.85 7.22
CA THR A 526 34.24 -10.10 6.51
C THR A 526 34.06 -11.21 5.47
N GLY A 527 34.59 -11.00 4.28
CA GLY A 527 34.54 -11.96 3.19
C GLY A 527 35.37 -13.21 3.44
N SER A 528 35.24 -14.20 2.56
CA SER A 528 36.08 -15.37 2.47
C SER A 528 36.51 -15.57 1.01
N ASN A 529 37.04 -16.77 0.68
CA ASN A 529 37.35 -17.11 -0.71
C ASN A 529 36.10 -17.39 -1.59
N ASN A 530 34.90 -17.20 -1.07
CA ASN A 530 33.67 -17.30 -1.82
C ASN A 530 33.06 -15.90 -1.95
N THR A 531 32.75 -15.48 -3.17
CA THR A 531 32.22 -14.14 -3.42
C THR A 531 30.82 -13.96 -2.85
N MET A 532 30.60 -12.86 -2.10
CA MET A 532 29.31 -12.40 -1.60
C MET A 532 29.14 -10.90 -1.87
N ASN A 533 28.01 -10.52 -2.43
CA ASN A 533 27.65 -9.11 -2.56
C ASN A 533 26.82 -8.68 -1.36
N VAL A 534 27.15 -7.52 -0.77
CA VAL A 534 26.49 -6.99 0.42
C VAL A 534 25.88 -5.62 0.07
N GLY A 535 24.55 -5.54 0.05
CA GLY A 535 23.79 -4.30 -0.20
C GLY A 535 23.39 -3.56 1.07
N GLY A 536 23.54 -4.16 2.25
CA GLY A 536 23.22 -3.50 3.51
C GLY A 536 23.21 -4.44 4.72
N ILE A 537 23.26 -3.87 5.92
CA ILE A 537 23.13 -4.55 7.22
C ILE A 537 22.04 -3.86 8.02
N TYR A 538 21.10 -4.62 8.57
CA TYR A 538 19.94 -4.12 9.29
C TYR A 538 19.81 -4.85 10.63
N ILE A 539 19.34 -4.13 11.66
CA ILE A 539 19.13 -4.70 12.99
C ILE A 539 17.72 -4.34 13.44
N PHE A 540 16.95 -5.35 13.79
CA PHE A 540 15.57 -5.22 14.25
C PHE A 540 15.43 -5.76 15.67
N ASP A 541 14.73 -5.04 16.54
CA ASP A 541 14.49 -5.46 17.92
C ASP A 541 13.74 -6.81 17.94
N ASN A 542 14.39 -7.86 18.45
CA ASN A 542 13.84 -9.21 18.49
C ASN A 542 12.87 -9.44 19.67
N ALA A 543 12.76 -8.51 20.63
CA ALA A 543 11.73 -8.58 21.66
C ALA A 543 10.32 -8.69 21.04
N PHE A 544 10.20 -8.28 19.78
CA PHE A 544 9.01 -8.36 18.97
C PHE A 544 8.94 -9.56 18.01
N ALA A 545 9.96 -10.46 18.01
CA ALA A 545 9.96 -11.64 17.13
C ALA A 545 9.17 -12.82 17.70
N GLY A 546 8.92 -12.85 18.99
CA GLY A 546 8.29 -13.96 19.71
C GLY A 546 6.77 -13.92 19.76
N GLY A 547 6.13 -12.97 19.13
CA GLY A 547 4.68 -12.96 19.03
C GLY A 547 4.21 -14.19 18.25
N SER A 548 3.56 -15.13 18.94
CA SER A 548 2.68 -16.13 18.34
C SER A 548 1.90 -15.51 17.17
N ASN A 549 1.50 -16.31 16.21
CA ASN A 549 0.63 -15.94 15.09
C ASN A 549 -0.71 -15.28 15.50
N GLU A 550 -0.70 -14.41 16.50
CA GLU A 550 -1.85 -13.61 16.86
C GLU A 550 -2.00 -12.52 15.82
N VAL A 551 -2.82 -12.87 14.87
CA VAL A 551 -3.43 -11.98 13.89
C VAL A 551 -4.40 -11.09 14.67
N ASN A 552 -3.96 -9.90 15.03
CA ASN A 552 -4.85 -8.83 15.47
C ASN A 552 -5.19 -7.92 14.30
#